data_e8ac454692546ab9e093ff4b6b92ae3f
#
_entry.id   e8ac454692546ab9e093ff4b6b92ae3f
#
_cell.length_a   1.000
_cell.length_b   1.000
_cell.length_c   1.000
_cell.angle_alpha   90.00
_cell.angle_beta   90.00
_cell.angle_gamma   90.00
#
_symmetry.space_group_name_H-M   'P 1'
#
loop_
_entity.id
_entity.type
_entity.pdbx_description
1 polymer ?
#
loop_
_entity_poly.entity_id
_entity_poly.type
_entity_poly.pdbx_seq_one_letter_code
_entity_poly.pdbx_strand_id
1 'polypeptide(L)'
;MAHPAPTDPAAPARWTVEQYLRLVDEGVLGPDDKVELLEGVIVTMAPANLPHDAGVVRVTHALIRAVGDRAVVRVQLSLKVGPYSLPEPDAAVVPGRIADYDHERPTTALLVVEVSDTSLKQDRLTKRALYAAAGIPEYWIVNLRDDCVEVRREPEPDARRYASVKIARRGERIELVGLPGVSVAVDDLLPSPPR
;
A
#
# COMPACT_ATOMS: atom_id res chain seq x y z
N MET A 1 51.15 17.76 13.05
CA MET A 1 49.92 18.19 12.35
C MET A 1 49.02 16.98 12.26
N ALA A 2 47.90 16.96 12.98
CA ALA A 2 46.94 15.85 12.92
C ALA A 2 46.08 16.00 11.66
N HIS A 3 46.01 14.96 10.82
CA HIS A 3 45.09 14.88 9.75
C HIS A 3 43.64 14.80 10.35
N PRO A 4 42.69 15.59 9.86
CA PRO A 4 41.32 15.38 10.26
C PRO A 4 40.85 14.00 9.79
N ALA A 5 40.15 13.28 10.64
CA ALA A 5 39.52 12.01 10.32
C ALA A 5 38.59 12.18 9.11
N PRO A 6 38.49 11.18 8.22
CA PRO A 6 37.56 11.25 7.10
C PRO A 6 36.14 11.41 7.64
N THR A 7 35.47 12.47 7.23
CA THR A 7 34.04 12.65 7.44
C THR A 7 33.33 11.50 6.76
N ASP A 8 32.52 10.77 7.53
CA ASP A 8 31.60 9.73 7.05
C ASP A 8 30.81 10.27 5.84
N PRO A 9 30.74 9.57 4.71
CA PRO A 9 29.99 10.05 3.57
C PRO A 9 28.56 10.30 4.01
N ALA A 10 28.09 11.53 3.88
CA ALA A 10 26.73 11.93 4.25
C ALA A 10 25.74 10.95 3.66
N ALA A 11 24.80 10.43 4.48
CA ALA A 11 23.71 9.60 4.00
C ALA A 11 23.03 10.31 2.80
N PRO A 12 22.65 9.57 1.75
CA PRO A 12 22.05 10.18 0.57
C PRO A 12 20.84 11.02 0.98
N ALA A 13 20.74 12.22 0.41
CA ALA A 13 19.64 13.13 0.70
C ALA A 13 18.31 12.42 0.39
N ARG A 14 17.39 12.42 1.36
CA ARG A 14 16.06 11.82 1.24
C ARG A 14 15.07 12.90 0.84
N TRP A 15 14.23 12.62 -0.14
CA TRP A 15 13.12 13.48 -0.50
C TRP A 15 12.03 13.46 0.57
N THR A 16 11.57 14.64 0.99
CA THR A 16 10.34 14.71 1.79
C THR A 16 9.10 14.67 0.89
N VAL A 17 7.95 14.34 1.46
CA VAL A 17 6.67 14.37 0.73
C VAL A 17 6.40 15.77 0.17
N GLU A 18 6.71 16.83 0.92
CA GLU A 18 6.52 18.21 0.47
C GLU A 18 7.42 18.56 -0.72
N GLN A 19 8.67 18.10 -0.74
CA GLN A 19 9.58 18.28 -1.87
C GLN A 19 9.10 17.48 -3.09
N TYR A 20 8.69 16.24 -2.89
CA TYR A 20 8.14 15.40 -3.96
C TYR A 20 6.89 16.04 -4.60
N LEU A 21 5.96 16.54 -3.79
CA LEU A 21 4.75 17.20 -4.29
C LEU A 21 5.06 18.48 -5.04
N ARG A 22 6.10 19.24 -4.65
CA ARG A 22 6.54 20.40 -5.45
C ARG A 22 7.02 20.00 -6.84
N LEU A 23 7.74 18.88 -6.99
CA LEU A 23 8.14 18.39 -8.31
C LEU A 23 6.92 18.07 -9.19
N VAL A 24 5.83 17.56 -8.58
CA VAL A 24 4.55 17.33 -9.28
C VAL A 24 3.88 18.65 -9.64
N ASP A 25 3.78 19.59 -8.70
CA ASP A 25 3.12 20.89 -8.91
C ASP A 25 3.86 21.75 -9.96
N GLU A 26 5.19 21.65 -10.02
CA GLU A 26 6.05 22.34 -10.99
C GLU A 26 6.11 21.62 -12.36
N GLY A 27 5.46 20.47 -12.49
CA GLY A 27 5.43 19.66 -13.71
C GLY A 27 6.75 18.97 -14.05
N VAL A 28 7.67 18.86 -13.09
CA VAL A 28 8.92 18.07 -13.23
C VAL A 28 8.59 16.56 -13.22
N LEU A 29 7.61 16.16 -12.41
CA LEU A 29 7.02 14.83 -12.42
C LEU A 29 5.59 14.96 -12.94
N GLY A 30 5.29 14.31 -14.04
CA GLY A 30 3.98 14.30 -14.67
C GLY A 30 3.20 12.99 -14.42
N PRO A 31 1.95 12.93 -14.87
CA PRO A 31 1.08 11.76 -14.69
C PRO A 31 1.61 10.49 -15.41
N ASP A 32 2.50 10.68 -16.39
CA ASP A 32 3.08 9.58 -17.17
C ASP A 32 4.33 8.97 -16.51
N ASP A 33 4.91 9.64 -15.50
CA ASP A 33 6.17 9.20 -14.89
C ASP A 33 6.04 7.93 -14.05
N LYS A 34 4.81 7.55 -13.66
CA LYS A 34 4.52 6.31 -12.90
C LYS A 34 5.53 6.07 -11.77
N VAL A 35 5.62 7.04 -10.88
CA VAL A 35 6.55 6.99 -9.73
C VAL A 35 5.81 7.17 -8.42
N GLU A 36 6.37 6.61 -7.35
CA GLU A 36 5.92 6.82 -5.97
C GLU A 36 7.12 7.19 -5.07
N LEU A 37 6.87 7.85 -3.95
CA LEU A 37 7.91 8.17 -2.98
C LEU A 37 7.89 7.12 -1.85
N LEU A 38 8.96 6.34 -1.73
CA LEU A 38 9.14 5.36 -0.66
C LEU A 38 10.41 5.67 0.14
N GLU A 39 10.24 5.98 1.42
CA GLU A 39 11.34 6.27 2.36
C GLU A 39 12.33 7.34 1.88
N GLY A 40 11.83 8.33 1.15
CA GLY A 40 12.61 9.43 0.60
C GLY A 40 13.31 9.12 -0.73
N VAL A 41 12.99 7.98 -1.34
CA VAL A 41 13.46 7.59 -2.68
C VAL A 41 12.29 7.62 -3.65
N ILE A 42 12.45 8.32 -4.77
CA ILE A 42 11.49 8.28 -5.88
C ILE A 42 11.75 6.99 -6.65
N VAL A 43 10.77 6.10 -6.69
CA VAL A 43 10.88 4.79 -7.33
C VAL A 43 9.85 4.65 -8.46
N THR A 44 10.22 3.99 -9.53
CA THR A 44 9.30 3.68 -10.62
C THR A 44 8.35 2.56 -10.23
N MET A 45 7.09 2.72 -10.56
CA MET A 45 6.07 1.67 -10.40
C MET A 45 6.22 0.62 -11.51
N ALA A 46 5.96 -0.63 -11.17
CA ALA A 46 5.91 -1.69 -12.17
C ALA A 46 4.77 -1.43 -13.16
N PRO A 47 4.97 -1.70 -14.47
CA PRO A 47 3.88 -1.61 -15.42
C PRO A 47 2.73 -2.54 -15.04
N ALA A 48 1.51 -2.02 -15.06
CA ALA A 48 0.32 -2.84 -14.89
C ALA A 48 0.17 -3.81 -16.07
N ASN A 49 -0.37 -4.99 -15.80
CA ASN A 49 -0.71 -5.98 -16.81
C ASN A 49 -2.15 -6.47 -16.60
N LEU A 50 -2.71 -7.15 -17.58
CA LEU A 50 -4.12 -7.57 -17.55
C LEU A 50 -4.52 -8.38 -16.27
N PRO A 51 -3.72 -9.35 -15.78
CA PRO A 51 -4.04 -10.02 -14.51
C PRO A 51 -4.09 -9.06 -13.32
N HIS A 52 -3.15 -8.14 -13.22
CA HIS A 52 -3.12 -7.12 -12.16
C HIS A 52 -4.37 -6.22 -12.23
N ASP A 53 -4.70 -5.68 -13.42
CA ASP A 53 -5.87 -4.83 -13.62
C ASP A 53 -7.16 -5.55 -13.21
N ALA A 54 -7.31 -6.81 -13.62
CA ALA A 54 -8.46 -7.64 -13.21
C ALA A 54 -8.52 -7.84 -11.69
N GLY A 55 -7.38 -8.02 -11.04
CA GLY A 55 -7.27 -8.11 -9.60
C GLY A 55 -7.69 -6.81 -8.90
N VAL A 56 -7.20 -5.65 -9.36
CA VAL A 56 -7.56 -4.33 -8.81
C VAL A 56 -9.06 -4.09 -8.91
N VAL A 57 -9.68 -4.38 -10.05
CA VAL A 57 -11.14 -4.23 -10.23
C VAL A 57 -11.91 -5.11 -9.24
N ARG A 58 -11.49 -6.37 -9.03
CA ARG A 58 -12.13 -7.29 -8.10
C ARG A 58 -11.99 -6.83 -6.65
N VAL A 59 -10.78 -6.49 -6.22
CA VAL A 59 -10.49 -5.95 -4.89
C VAL A 59 -11.34 -4.72 -4.62
N THR A 60 -11.37 -3.76 -5.56
CA THR A 60 -12.18 -2.54 -5.47
C THR A 60 -13.65 -2.86 -5.24
N HIS A 61 -14.23 -3.70 -6.09
CA HIS A 61 -15.64 -4.06 -6.01
C HIS A 61 -15.98 -4.81 -4.71
N ALA A 62 -15.13 -5.76 -4.31
CA ALA A 62 -15.32 -6.54 -3.09
C ALA A 62 -15.25 -5.66 -1.84
N LEU A 63 -14.26 -4.74 -1.76
CA LEU A 63 -14.11 -3.83 -0.63
C LEU A 63 -15.25 -2.82 -0.55
N ILE A 64 -15.64 -2.17 -1.66
CA ILE A 64 -16.75 -1.21 -1.66
C ILE A 64 -18.04 -1.88 -1.16
N ARG A 65 -18.35 -3.07 -1.65
CA ARG A 65 -19.54 -3.81 -1.21
C ARG A 65 -19.50 -4.22 0.27
N ALA A 66 -18.33 -4.65 0.76
CA ALA A 66 -18.18 -5.11 2.12
C ALA A 66 -18.17 -3.97 3.15
N VAL A 67 -17.48 -2.87 2.82
CA VAL A 67 -17.27 -1.72 3.70
C VAL A 67 -18.52 -0.83 3.77
N GLY A 68 -19.23 -0.64 2.64
CA GLY A 68 -20.39 0.27 2.54
C GLY A 68 -20.01 1.68 3.02
N ASP A 69 -20.88 2.29 3.81
CA ASP A 69 -20.71 3.65 4.35
C ASP A 69 -19.88 3.73 5.65
N ARG A 70 -19.28 2.61 6.08
CA ARG A 70 -18.56 2.54 7.37
C ARG A 70 -17.14 3.11 7.30
N ALA A 71 -16.57 3.21 6.12
CA ALA A 71 -15.25 3.76 5.82
C ALA A 71 -15.15 4.08 4.32
N VAL A 72 -14.06 4.70 3.91
CA VAL A 72 -13.83 5.07 2.51
C VAL A 72 -12.85 4.10 1.85
N VAL A 73 -13.23 3.54 0.71
CA VAL A 73 -12.34 2.76 -0.15
C VAL A 73 -11.68 3.70 -1.17
N ARG A 74 -10.36 3.78 -1.15
CA ARG A 74 -9.54 4.56 -2.09
C ARG A 74 -8.78 3.59 -2.98
N VAL A 75 -8.70 3.87 -4.27
CA VAL A 75 -8.11 2.97 -5.27
C VAL A 75 -7.04 3.72 -6.03
N GLN A 76 -5.82 3.19 -6.03
CA GLN A 76 -4.66 3.78 -6.73
C GLN A 76 -4.52 5.28 -6.46
N LEU A 77 -4.69 5.65 -5.21
CA LEU A 77 -4.56 7.02 -4.72
C LEU A 77 -3.56 7.07 -3.57
N SER A 78 -2.77 8.13 -3.56
CA SER A 78 -1.67 8.30 -2.60
C SER A 78 -2.14 8.29 -1.14
N LEU A 79 -1.36 7.63 -0.29
CA LEU A 79 -1.47 7.57 1.16
C LEU A 79 -0.20 8.20 1.78
N LYS A 80 -0.34 9.26 2.56
CA LYS A 80 0.82 9.92 3.18
C LYS A 80 1.26 9.13 4.42
N VAL A 81 2.39 8.44 4.34
CA VAL A 81 2.92 7.59 5.41
C VAL A 81 4.19 8.21 5.97
N GLY A 82 4.02 9.07 6.97
CA GLY A 82 5.12 9.83 7.54
C GLY A 82 5.66 10.91 6.58
N PRO A 83 6.83 11.51 6.92
CA PRO A 83 7.35 12.66 6.17
C PRO A 83 8.10 12.30 4.87
N TYR A 84 8.43 11.03 4.65
CA TYR A 84 9.29 10.58 3.57
C TYR A 84 8.65 9.56 2.63
N SER A 85 7.33 9.32 2.77
CA SER A 85 6.69 8.29 1.95
C SER A 85 5.29 8.70 1.53
N LEU A 86 5.03 8.53 0.24
CA LEU A 86 3.75 8.76 -0.42
C LEU A 86 3.48 7.60 -1.40
N PRO A 87 3.26 6.36 -0.89
CA PRO A 87 2.90 5.23 -1.73
C PRO A 87 1.52 5.40 -2.36
N GLU A 88 1.30 4.72 -3.47
CA GLU A 88 0.00 4.59 -4.13
C GLU A 88 -0.45 3.12 -4.10
N PRO A 89 -1.07 2.68 -2.99
CA PRO A 89 -1.56 1.30 -2.90
C PRO A 89 -2.68 1.04 -3.90
N ASP A 90 -2.81 -0.20 -4.38
CA ASP A 90 -3.88 -0.60 -5.28
C ASP A 90 -5.26 -0.37 -4.66
N ALA A 91 -5.40 -0.62 -3.34
CA ALA A 91 -6.56 -0.17 -2.58
C ALA A 91 -6.19 0.14 -1.13
N ALA A 92 -6.90 1.11 -0.53
CA ALA A 92 -6.84 1.40 0.89
C ALA A 92 -8.25 1.63 1.44
N VAL A 93 -8.52 1.06 2.61
CA VAL A 93 -9.71 1.39 3.40
C VAL A 93 -9.29 2.40 4.46
N VAL A 94 -9.79 3.61 4.37
CA VAL A 94 -9.44 4.70 5.30
C VAL A 94 -10.64 5.06 6.18
N PRO A 95 -10.45 5.47 7.45
CA PRO A 95 -11.54 5.87 8.32
C PRO A 95 -12.21 7.15 7.81
N GLY A 96 -13.40 7.48 8.33
CA GLY A 96 -14.09 8.73 8.03
C GLY A 96 -15.02 8.66 6.80
N ARG A 97 -15.26 9.80 6.17
CA ARG A 97 -16.19 9.99 5.06
C ARG A 97 -15.45 10.56 3.86
N ILE A 98 -16.02 10.43 2.67
CA ILE A 98 -15.43 10.94 1.41
C ILE A 98 -15.05 12.42 1.53
N ALA A 99 -15.91 13.24 2.08
CA ALA A 99 -15.67 14.68 2.24
C ALA A 99 -14.46 15.03 3.12
N ASP A 100 -14.03 14.13 4.02
CA ASP A 100 -12.88 14.36 4.86
C ASP A 100 -11.57 14.36 4.04
N TYR A 101 -11.63 13.88 2.79
CA TYR A 101 -10.47 13.74 1.89
C TYR A 101 -10.56 14.63 0.63
N ASP A 102 -11.46 15.62 0.61
CA ASP A 102 -11.59 16.54 -0.52
C ASP A 102 -10.37 17.46 -0.67
N HIS A 103 -9.69 17.77 0.45
CA HIS A 103 -8.56 18.71 0.49
C HIS A 103 -7.30 18.15 1.14
N GLU A 104 -7.38 16.99 1.78
CA GLU A 104 -6.26 16.36 2.48
C GLU A 104 -6.10 14.89 2.10
N ARG A 105 -4.85 14.44 2.06
CA ARG A 105 -4.55 13.02 1.88
C ARG A 105 -4.67 12.29 3.21
N PRO A 106 -5.18 11.06 3.23
CA PRO A 106 -5.15 10.24 4.45
C PRO A 106 -3.70 9.98 4.88
N THR A 107 -3.50 9.98 6.20
CA THR A 107 -2.20 9.69 6.85
C THR A 107 -2.19 8.32 7.51
N THR A 108 -3.32 7.63 7.51
CA THR A 108 -3.48 6.27 8.02
C THR A 108 -4.52 5.51 7.21
N ALA A 109 -4.58 4.20 7.39
CA ALA A 109 -5.60 3.33 6.82
C ALA A 109 -5.97 2.23 7.81
N LEU A 110 -7.18 1.70 7.70
CA LEU A 110 -7.64 0.51 8.43
C LEU A 110 -7.12 -0.76 7.76
N LEU A 111 -6.94 -0.70 6.44
CA LEU A 111 -6.41 -1.77 5.60
C LEU A 111 -5.71 -1.16 4.39
N VAL A 112 -4.56 -1.71 4.04
CA VAL A 112 -3.91 -1.47 2.73
C VAL A 112 -3.86 -2.78 1.97
N VAL A 113 -4.12 -2.73 0.66
CA VAL A 113 -4.11 -3.89 -0.23
C VAL A 113 -3.22 -3.59 -1.44
N GLU A 114 -2.31 -4.52 -1.73
CA GLU A 114 -1.53 -4.55 -2.97
C GLU A 114 -1.91 -5.81 -3.77
N VAL A 115 -2.08 -5.68 -5.07
CA VAL A 115 -2.35 -6.77 -6.00
C VAL A 115 -1.03 -7.13 -6.68
N SER A 116 -0.48 -8.27 -6.35
CA SER A 116 0.85 -8.67 -6.77
C SER A 116 0.82 -9.76 -7.85
N ASP A 117 1.34 -9.42 -9.01
CA ASP A 117 1.77 -10.39 -10.03
C ASP A 117 3.30 -10.36 -10.18
N THR A 118 3.86 -9.25 -10.67
CA THR A 118 5.31 -9.07 -10.87
C THR A 118 6.00 -8.35 -9.71
N SER A 119 5.24 -7.59 -8.90
CA SER A 119 5.72 -6.75 -7.78
C SER A 119 5.92 -7.50 -6.46
N LEU A 120 5.59 -8.79 -6.37
CA LEU A 120 5.50 -9.56 -5.12
C LEU A 120 6.71 -9.40 -4.17
N LYS A 121 7.92 -9.29 -4.72
CA LYS A 121 9.13 -9.07 -3.91
C LYS A 121 9.14 -7.70 -3.24
N GLN A 122 8.74 -6.65 -3.95
CA GLN A 122 8.64 -5.27 -3.44
C GLN A 122 7.58 -5.19 -2.34
N ASP A 123 6.41 -5.78 -2.59
CA ASP A 123 5.27 -5.77 -1.67
C ASP A 123 5.58 -6.54 -0.39
N ARG A 124 6.25 -7.71 -0.50
CA ARG A 124 6.66 -8.52 0.65
C ARG A 124 7.79 -7.90 1.47
N LEU A 125 8.62 -7.04 0.91
CA LEU A 125 9.80 -6.48 1.58
C LEU A 125 9.62 -4.99 1.89
N THR A 126 9.62 -4.14 0.86
CA THR A 126 9.65 -2.68 1.01
C THR A 126 8.32 -2.14 1.52
N LYS A 127 7.22 -2.42 0.83
CA LYS A 127 5.89 -1.90 1.20
C LYS A 127 5.40 -2.49 2.52
N ARG A 128 5.62 -3.79 2.76
CA ARG A 128 5.35 -4.39 4.07
C ARG A 128 6.06 -3.66 5.22
N ALA A 129 7.36 -3.40 5.07
CA ALA A 129 8.14 -2.72 6.11
C ALA A 129 7.68 -1.27 6.31
N LEU A 130 7.32 -0.59 5.23
CA LEU A 130 6.77 0.76 5.24
C LEU A 130 5.44 0.82 6.00
N TYR A 131 4.47 -0.02 5.64
CA TYR A 131 3.15 -0.03 6.26
C TYR A 131 3.17 -0.49 7.71
N ALA A 132 4.03 -1.45 8.05
CA ALA A 132 4.24 -1.87 9.44
C ALA A 132 4.84 -0.75 10.29
N ALA A 133 5.86 -0.04 9.80
CA ALA A 133 6.47 1.10 10.49
C ALA A 133 5.48 2.25 10.71
N ALA A 134 4.51 2.40 9.82
CA ALA A 134 3.43 3.38 9.94
C ALA A 134 2.30 2.94 10.87
N GLY A 135 2.36 1.73 11.44
CA GLY A 135 1.33 1.20 12.33
C GLY A 135 0.01 0.87 11.61
N ILE A 136 0.02 0.67 10.29
CA ILE A 136 -1.17 0.24 9.55
C ILE A 136 -1.61 -1.13 10.08
N PRO A 137 -2.81 -1.28 10.66
CA PRO A 137 -3.18 -2.47 11.44
C PRO A 137 -3.29 -3.73 10.59
N GLU A 138 -3.60 -3.58 9.30
CA GLU A 138 -3.82 -4.71 8.40
C GLU A 138 -3.28 -4.41 7.00
N TYR A 139 -2.53 -5.36 6.45
CA TYR A 139 -1.95 -5.29 5.11
C TYR A 139 -2.19 -6.60 4.37
N TRP A 140 -2.83 -6.53 3.20
CA TRP A 140 -3.07 -7.69 2.34
C TRP A 140 -2.21 -7.61 1.08
N ILE A 141 -1.66 -8.77 0.69
CA ILE A 141 -1.10 -8.97 -0.64
C ILE A 141 -2.00 -9.98 -1.35
N VAL A 142 -2.73 -9.52 -2.36
CA VAL A 142 -3.49 -10.39 -3.27
C VAL A 142 -2.50 -10.98 -4.25
N ASN A 143 -1.99 -12.17 -3.93
CA ASN A 143 -0.95 -12.85 -4.65
C ASN A 143 -1.55 -13.66 -5.81
N LEU A 144 -1.48 -13.09 -7.00
CA LEU A 144 -2.06 -13.69 -8.21
C LEU A 144 -1.30 -14.93 -8.69
N ARG A 145 0.00 -15.04 -8.34
CA ARG A 145 0.84 -16.18 -8.74
C ARG A 145 0.51 -17.44 -7.96
N ASP A 146 0.30 -17.27 -6.65
CA ASP A 146 0.06 -18.39 -5.73
C ASP A 146 -1.43 -18.59 -5.46
N ASP A 147 -2.32 -17.83 -6.13
CA ASP A 147 -3.79 -17.87 -6.03
C ASP A 147 -4.26 -17.80 -4.57
N CYS A 148 -3.77 -16.80 -3.83
CA CYS A 148 -4.07 -16.64 -2.41
C CYS A 148 -3.98 -15.17 -1.97
N VAL A 149 -4.43 -14.89 -0.74
CA VAL A 149 -4.25 -13.59 -0.08
C VAL A 149 -3.36 -13.75 1.15
N GLU A 150 -2.25 -13.03 1.17
CA GLU A 150 -1.38 -12.95 2.35
C GLU A 150 -1.91 -11.86 3.28
N VAL A 151 -2.48 -12.24 4.40
CA VAL A 151 -3.04 -11.35 5.41
C VAL A 151 -2.01 -11.10 6.49
N ARG A 152 -1.57 -9.86 6.64
CA ARG A 152 -0.56 -9.43 7.62
C ARG A 152 -1.22 -8.52 8.65
N ARG A 153 -1.01 -8.82 9.93
CA ARG A 153 -1.62 -8.13 11.07
C ARG A 153 -0.62 -7.94 12.20
N GLU A 154 -1.02 -7.19 13.22
CA GLU A 154 -0.20 -6.93 14.39
C GLU A 154 1.12 -6.26 14.01
N PRO A 155 1.06 -4.99 13.53
CA PRO A 155 2.26 -4.26 13.16
C PRO A 155 3.16 -4.06 14.38
N GLU A 156 4.45 -4.31 14.20
CA GLU A 156 5.53 -3.96 15.11
C GLU A 156 6.35 -2.83 14.46
N PRO A 157 6.01 -1.54 14.71
CA PRO A 157 6.59 -0.40 14.00
C PRO A 157 8.12 -0.33 14.11
N ASP A 158 8.67 -0.53 15.29
CA ASP A 158 10.12 -0.47 15.52
C ASP A 158 10.86 -1.60 14.79
N ALA A 159 10.25 -2.79 14.71
CA ALA A 159 10.80 -3.93 13.99
C ALA A 159 10.45 -3.89 12.48
N ARG A 160 9.60 -2.94 12.06
CA ARG A 160 9.17 -2.74 10.67
C ARG A 160 8.59 -4.01 10.03
N ARG A 161 7.78 -4.73 10.79
CA ARG A 161 7.19 -6.00 10.37
C ARG A 161 5.79 -6.18 10.97
N TYR A 162 5.09 -7.17 10.45
CA TYR A 162 3.86 -7.69 11.04
C TYR A 162 4.19 -8.99 11.79
N ALA A 163 3.71 -9.11 13.04
CA ALA A 163 3.93 -10.30 13.86
C ALA A 163 3.08 -11.49 13.36
N SER A 164 1.91 -11.23 12.78
CA SER A 164 1.01 -12.26 12.28
C SER A 164 0.96 -12.25 10.74
N VAL A 165 1.08 -13.44 10.14
CA VAL A 165 0.89 -13.65 8.70
C VAL A 165 0.04 -14.90 8.49
N LYS A 166 -1.13 -14.74 7.88
CA LYS A 166 -2.02 -15.82 7.49
C LYS A 166 -2.14 -15.87 5.96
N ILE A 167 -2.09 -17.06 5.37
CA ILE A 167 -2.42 -17.28 3.96
C ILE A 167 -3.88 -17.70 3.89
N ALA A 168 -4.71 -16.88 3.26
CA ALA A 168 -6.11 -17.17 3.00
C ALA A 168 -6.30 -17.65 1.56
N ARG A 169 -7.07 -18.71 1.36
CA ARG A 169 -7.27 -19.36 0.07
C ARG A 169 -8.72 -19.27 -0.39
N ARG A 170 -9.00 -19.62 -1.62
CA ARG A 170 -10.37 -19.72 -2.16
C ARG A 170 -11.27 -20.55 -1.23
N GLY A 171 -12.52 -20.13 -1.12
CA GLY A 171 -13.49 -20.69 -0.18
C GLY A 171 -13.42 -20.11 1.24
N GLU A 172 -12.33 -19.40 1.60
CA GLU A 172 -12.22 -18.73 2.89
C GLU A 172 -12.76 -17.28 2.83
N ARG A 173 -13.03 -16.74 4.01
CA ARG A 173 -13.36 -15.31 4.21
C ARG A 173 -12.33 -14.67 5.12
N ILE A 174 -12.05 -13.39 4.86
CA ILE A 174 -11.15 -12.57 5.66
C ILE A 174 -11.97 -11.48 6.33
N GLU A 175 -11.99 -11.48 7.66
CA GLU A 175 -12.59 -10.38 8.43
C GLU A 175 -11.62 -9.21 8.53
N LEU A 176 -12.12 -7.97 8.42
CA LEU A 176 -11.32 -6.76 8.56
C LEU A 176 -11.17 -6.41 10.04
N VAL A 177 -9.92 -6.32 10.53
CA VAL A 177 -9.65 -5.99 11.94
C VAL A 177 -10.18 -4.61 12.30
N GLY A 178 -10.00 -3.62 11.42
CA GLY A 178 -10.45 -2.24 11.64
C GLY A 178 -11.96 -2.03 11.52
N LEU A 179 -12.72 -3.01 11.03
CA LEU A 179 -14.18 -2.93 10.82
C LEU A 179 -14.86 -4.22 11.26
N PRO A 180 -15.07 -4.44 12.58
CA PRO A 180 -15.68 -5.67 13.09
C PRO A 180 -17.01 -6.00 12.41
N GLY A 181 -17.17 -7.29 12.02
CA GLY A 181 -18.34 -7.80 11.30
C GLY A 181 -18.32 -7.54 9.79
N VAL A 182 -17.27 -6.88 9.26
CA VAL A 182 -17.03 -6.79 7.81
C VAL A 182 -16.10 -7.92 7.39
N SER A 183 -16.48 -8.70 6.39
CA SER A 183 -15.63 -9.74 5.83
C SER A 183 -15.74 -9.80 4.31
N VAL A 184 -14.65 -10.23 3.67
CA VAL A 184 -14.54 -10.37 2.21
C VAL A 184 -14.21 -11.82 1.89
N ALA A 185 -14.87 -12.40 0.89
CA ALA A 185 -14.52 -13.73 0.40
C ALA A 185 -13.26 -13.67 -0.46
N VAL A 186 -12.34 -14.60 -0.29
CA VAL A 186 -11.12 -14.67 -1.10
C VAL A 186 -11.43 -14.85 -2.58
N ASP A 187 -12.50 -15.57 -2.90
CA ASP A 187 -12.96 -15.76 -4.29
C ASP A 187 -13.39 -14.45 -4.97
N ASP A 188 -13.84 -13.46 -4.20
CA ASP A 188 -14.18 -12.12 -4.73
C ASP A 188 -12.94 -11.27 -5.04
N LEU A 189 -11.79 -11.57 -4.43
CA LEU A 189 -10.54 -10.83 -4.58
C LEU A 189 -9.67 -11.35 -5.74
N LEU A 190 -9.72 -12.65 -6.01
CA LEU A 190 -8.87 -13.31 -7.00
C LEU A 190 -9.57 -13.42 -8.35
N PRO A 191 -8.90 -13.13 -9.47
CA PRO A 191 -9.42 -13.40 -10.81
C PRO A 191 -9.83 -14.87 -10.98
N SER A 192 -10.84 -15.12 -11.79
CA SER A 192 -11.20 -16.50 -12.14
C SER A 192 -10.03 -17.16 -12.88
N PRO A 193 -9.75 -18.44 -12.67
CA PRO A 193 -8.74 -19.14 -13.44
C PRO A 193 -9.08 -19.06 -14.94
N PRO A 194 -8.08 -19.03 -15.82
CA PRO A 194 -8.33 -19.05 -17.27
C PRO A 194 -9.14 -20.29 -17.63
N ARG A 195 -10.07 -20.11 -18.58
CA ARG A 195 -10.89 -21.22 -19.10
C ARG A 195 -10.08 -22.11 -20.01
#